data_4418d79c7c6c74c6f5836915f565bf89
#
_entry.id   4418d79c7c6c74c6f5836915f565bf89
#
_cell.length_a   1.000
_cell.length_b   1.000
_cell.length_c   1.000
_cell.angle_alpha   90.00
_cell.angle_beta   90.00
_cell.angle_gamma   90.00
#
_symmetry.space_group_name_H-M   'P 1'
#
loop_
_entity.id
_entity.type
_entity.pdbx_description
1 polymer ?
#
loop_
_entity_poly.entity_id
_entity_poly.type
_entity_poly.pdbx_seq_one_letter_code
_entity_poly.pdbx_strand_id
1 'polypeptide(L)'
;MYVPSDDTFLLAECIQQYSGRWALEIGVGSGVLLNLLERRFEHVAGSDIDLQALQYCRVRSNAMLVCCDAASAFAGRFDLIVSNPPYLPDDKVRDPTVHGGPVGIETTIHFIESALPSLSPGGKMLFVVSSLADSSALDKWIAERKMVKKVVKEKRLFYETLSVVELS
;
A
#
# COMPACT_ATOMS: atom_id res chain seq x y z
N MET A 1 0.09 -12.85 -9.59
CA MET A 1 -0.18 -12.52 -8.16
C MET A 1 1.12 -12.54 -7.38
N TYR A 2 1.43 -11.49 -6.64
CA TYR A 2 2.64 -11.36 -5.82
C TYR A 2 2.64 -12.36 -4.65
N VAL A 3 3.80 -12.97 -4.38
CA VAL A 3 3.97 -13.87 -3.23
C VAL A 3 4.47 -13.04 -2.05
N PRO A 4 3.80 -13.10 -0.87
CA PRO A 4 4.22 -12.36 0.31
C PRO A 4 5.68 -12.58 0.67
N SER A 5 6.40 -11.51 0.92
CA SER A 5 7.82 -11.48 1.23
C SER A 5 8.08 -10.57 2.44
N ASP A 6 9.34 -10.23 2.68
CA ASP A 6 9.79 -9.41 3.80
C ASP A 6 9.09 -8.04 3.90
N ASP A 7 8.78 -7.44 2.78
CA ASP A 7 8.02 -6.18 2.66
C ASP A 7 6.59 -6.32 3.20
N THR A 8 5.87 -7.36 2.74
CA THR A 8 4.52 -7.66 3.21
C THR A 8 4.49 -7.93 4.72
N PHE A 9 5.46 -8.69 5.23
CA PHE A 9 5.52 -9.00 6.67
C PHE A 9 5.92 -7.77 7.50
N LEU A 10 6.79 -6.90 6.99
CA LEU A 10 7.15 -5.65 7.65
C LEU A 10 5.93 -4.73 7.78
N LEU A 11 5.13 -4.59 6.71
CA LEU A 11 3.89 -3.82 6.73
C LEU A 11 2.85 -4.45 7.66
N ALA A 12 2.72 -5.78 7.65
CA ALA A 12 1.82 -6.51 8.54
C ALA A 12 2.11 -6.25 10.03
N GLU A 13 3.39 -6.18 10.42
CA GLU A 13 3.77 -5.83 11.78
C GLU A 13 3.36 -4.40 12.16
N CYS A 14 3.49 -3.46 11.22
CA CYS A 14 3.08 -2.07 11.45
C CYS A 14 1.57 -1.93 11.60
N ILE A 15 0.78 -2.62 10.78
CA ILE A 15 -0.69 -2.59 10.81
C ILE A 15 -1.25 -2.96 12.20
N GLN A 16 -0.56 -3.82 12.95
CA GLN A 16 -0.99 -4.22 14.29
C GLN A 16 -1.12 -3.07 15.30
N GLN A 17 -0.52 -1.92 15.02
CA GLN A 17 -0.58 -0.72 15.88
C GLN A 17 -1.82 0.15 15.58
N TYR A 18 -2.57 -0.18 14.53
CA TYR A 18 -3.73 0.59 14.07
C TYR A 18 -5.02 -0.20 14.29
N SER A 19 -6.10 0.53 14.50
CA SER A 19 -7.46 0.02 14.56
C SER A 19 -8.42 1.16 14.27
N GLY A 20 -9.62 0.85 13.84
CA GLY A 20 -10.61 1.88 13.50
C GLY A 20 -11.85 1.27 12.90
N ARG A 21 -12.62 2.10 12.24
CA ARG A 21 -13.87 1.68 11.63
C ARG A 21 -13.67 1.17 10.22
N TRP A 22 -12.91 1.90 9.39
CA TRP A 22 -12.75 1.59 7.97
C TRP A 22 -11.28 1.49 7.57
N ALA A 23 -10.91 0.40 6.91
CA ALA A 23 -9.61 0.26 6.28
C ALA A 23 -9.71 -0.10 4.80
N LEU A 24 -8.72 0.34 4.01
CA LEU A 24 -8.58 0.01 2.60
C LEU A 24 -7.18 -0.58 2.34
N GLU A 25 -7.12 -1.70 1.66
CA GLU A 25 -5.89 -2.21 1.05
C GLU A 25 -5.91 -1.95 -0.47
N ILE A 26 -4.87 -1.29 -0.99
CA ILE A 26 -4.66 -1.08 -2.42
C ILE A 26 -3.62 -2.09 -2.90
N GLY A 27 -4.00 -2.91 -3.90
CA GLY A 27 -3.18 -4.01 -4.38
C GLY A 27 -3.23 -5.21 -3.44
N VAL A 28 -4.41 -5.84 -3.30
CA VAL A 28 -4.62 -6.92 -2.29
C VAL A 28 -3.77 -8.16 -2.55
N GLY A 29 -3.35 -8.43 -3.78
CA GLY A 29 -2.50 -9.55 -4.14
C GLY A 29 -2.96 -10.87 -3.53
N SER A 30 -2.18 -11.41 -2.59
CA SER A 30 -2.47 -12.66 -1.89
C SER A 30 -3.49 -12.55 -0.74
N GLY A 31 -3.88 -11.31 -0.33
CA GLY A 31 -4.84 -11.06 0.74
C GLY A 31 -4.30 -11.23 2.17
N VAL A 32 -3.00 -11.33 2.35
CA VAL A 32 -2.39 -11.47 3.70
C VAL A 32 -2.67 -10.27 4.57
N LEU A 33 -2.49 -9.06 4.04
CA LEU A 33 -2.75 -7.82 4.78
C LEU A 33 -4.26 -7.60 4.96
N LEU A 34 -5.07 -7.95 3.97
CA LEU A 34 -6.53 -7.89 4.03
C LEU A 34 -7.08 -8.66 5.24
N ASN A 35 -6.64 -9.91 5.41
CA ASN A 35 -7.02 -10.75 6.54
C ASN A 35 -6.55 -10.19 7.90
N LEU A 36 -5.45 -9.46 7.93
CA LEU A 36 -4.98 -8.80 9.13
C LEU A 36 -5.82 -7.56 9.45
N LEU A 37 -6.17 -6.77 8.44
CA LEU A 37 -7.04 -5.60 8.59
C LEU A 37 -8.42 -5.99 9.13
N GLU A 38 -9.00 -7.11 8.68
CA GLU A 38 -10.30 -7.63 9.17
C GLU A 38 -10.32 -7.97 10.67
N ARG A 39 -9.14 -8.16 11.28
CA ARG A 39 -9.02 -8.39 12.73
C ARG A 39 -8.92 -7.08 13.53
N ARG A 40 -8.73 -5.96 12.85
CA ARG A 40 -8.39 -4.67 13.45
C ARG A 40 -9.42 -3.58 13.15
N PHE A 41 -10.19 -3.75 12.09
CA PHE A 41 -11.16 -2.77 11.60
C PHE A 41 -12.54 -3.41 11.46
N GLU A 42 -13.59 -2.61 11.71
CA GLU A 42 -14.97 -3.06 11.60
C GLU A 42 -15.37 -3.39 10.16
N HIS A 43 -14.84 -2.60 9.22
CA HIS A 43 -15.10 -2.72 7.79
C HIS A 43 -13.79 -2.63 7.02
N VAL A 44 -13.61 -3.55 6.09
CA VAL A 44 -12.41 -3.58 5.24
C VAL A 44 -12.83 -3.61 3.78
N ALA A 45 -12.15 -2.81 2.99
CA ALA A 45 -12.23 -2.84 1.53
C ALA A 45 -10.85 -3.17 0.95
N GLY A 46 -10.85 -3.72 -0.24
CA GLY A 46 -9.62 -3.99 -0.99
C GLY A 46 -9.81 -3.77 -2.48
N SER A 47 -8.78 -3.29 -3.14
CA SER A 47 -8.72 -3.14 -4.59
C SER A 47 -7.53 -3.88 -5.17
N ASP A 48 -7.69 -4.31 -6.41
CA ASP A 48 -6.62 -4.79 -7.25
C ASP A 48 -7.00 -4.60 -8.71
N ILE A 49 -6.03 -4.41 -9.58
CA ILE A 49 -6.24 -4.41 -11.02
C ILE A 49 -6.35 -5.85 -11.58
N ASP A 50 -5.75 -6.81 -10.86
CA ASP A 50 -5.79 -8.23 -11.21
C ASP A 50 -7.07 -8.88 -10.64
N LEU A 51 -8.04 -9.14 -11.53
CA LEU A 51 -9.27 -9.84 -11.16
C LEU A 51 -9.03 -11.24 -10.55
N GLN A 52 -7.94 -11.92 -10.92
CA GLN A 52 -7.61 -13.23 -10.36
C GLN A 52 -7.20 -13.13 -8.89
N ALA A 53 -6.45 -12.09 -8.53
CA ALA A 53 -6.12 -11.79 -7.13
C ALA A 53 -7.38 -11.57 -6.29
N LEU A 54 -8.32 -10.77 -6.81
CA LEU A 54 -9.61 -10.52 -6.14
C LEU A 54 -10.47 -11.78 -6.00
N GLN A 55 -10.53 -12.61 -7.04
CA GLN A 55 -11.25 -13.90 -6.98
C GLN A 55 -10.62 -14.84 -5.94
N TYR A 56 -9.30 -14.86 -5.83
CA TYR A 56 -8.58 -15.62 -4.82
C TYR A 56 -8.89 -15.13 -3.40
N CYS A 57 -8.93 -13.81 -3.19
CA CYS A 57 -9.26 -13.20 -1.90
C CYS A 57 -10.74 -13.40 -1.52
N ARG A 58 -11.65 -13.32 -2.47
CA ARG A 58 -13.11 -13.38 -2.23
C ARG A 58 -13.58 -14.60 -1.44
N VAL A 59 -12.93 -15.74 -1.60
CA VAL A 59 -13.29 -16.99 -0.90
C VAL A 59 -12.59 -17.13 0.46
N ARG A 60 -11.76 -16.15 0.85
CA ARG A 60 -10.90 -16.18 2.05
C ARG A 60 -11.06 -14.97 2.95
N SER A 61 -11.81 -13.96 2.51
CA SER A 61 -12.01 -12.69 3.19
C SER A 61 -13.46 -12.23 3.06
N ASN A 62 -13.96 -11.50 4.06
CA ASN A 62 -15.26 -10.85 4.03
C ASN A 62 -15.17 -9.38 3.57
N ALA A 63 -14.00 -8.92 3.18
CA ALA A 63 -13.78 -7.56 2.73
C ALA A 63 -14.56 -7.24 1.45
N MET A 64 -14.91 -5.99 1.27
CA MET A 64 -15.49 -5.48 0.03
C MET A 64 -14.38 -5.37 -1.02
N LEU A 65 -14.42 -6.21 -2.05
CA LEU A 65 -13.39 -6.27 -3.09
C LEU A 65 -13.86 -5.60 -4.38
N VAL A 66 -13.02 -4.73 -4.92
CA VAL A 66 -13.30 -3.95 -6.14
C VAL A 66 -12.14 -4.08 -7.13
N CYS A 67 -12.45 -4.46 -8.37
CA CYS A 67 -11.48 -4.46 -9.45
C CYS A 67 -11.39 -3.05 -10.04
N CYS A 68 -10.33 -2.33 -9.70
CA CYS A 68 -10.08 -0.98 -10.20
C CYS A 68 -8.60 -0.62 -10.12
N ASP A 69 -8.24 0.47 -10.79
CA ASP A 69 -6.92 1.07 -10.67
C ASP A 69 -6.81 1.82 -9.34
N ALA A 70 -5.86 1.39 -8.52
CA ALA A 70 -5.60 1.94 -7.18
C ALA A 70 -6.90 2.10 -6.35
N ALA A 71 -7.21 3.31 -5.88
CA ALA A 71 -8.41 3.62 -5.10
C ALA A 71 -9.52 4.31 -5.92
N SER A 72 -9.45 4.29 -7.25
CA SER A 72 -10.31 5.11 -8.15
C SER A 72 -11.82 4.86 -8.00
N ALA A 73 -12.23 3.69 -7.52
CA ALA A 73 -13.63 3.34 -7.31
C ALA A 73 -14.17 3.69 -5.92
N PHE A 74 -13.34 4.22 -5.03
CA PHE A 74 -13.75 4.51 -3.65
C PHE A 74 -14.04 6.00 -3.45
N ALA A 75 -15.20 6.27 -2.85
CA ALA A 75 -15.60 7.61 -2.41
C ALA A 75 -15.85 7.66 -0.89
N GLY A 76 -15.45 6.60 -0.19
CA GLY A 76 -15.62 6.46 1.26
C GLY A 76 -14.59 7.24 2.06
N ARG A 77 -14.68 7.09 3.38
CA ARG A 77 -13.73 7.67 4.33
C ARG A 77 -13.07 6.56 5.11
N PHE A 78 -11.76 6.38 4.89
CA PHE A 78 -10.96 5.33 5.52
C PHE A 78 -10.09 5.92 6.63
N ASP A 79 -10.05 5.26 7.78
CA ASP A 79 -9.19 5.61 8.90
C ASP A 79 -7.76 5.16 8.65
N LEU A 80 -7.61 4.03 7.93
CA LEU A 80 -6.33 3.53 7.48
C LEU A 80 -6.40 3.09 6.01
N ILE A 81 -5.42 3.53 5.22
CA ILE A 81 -5.19 3.02 3.86
C ILE A 81 -3.80 2.39 3.85
N VAL A 82 -3.69 1.18 3.34
CA VAL A 82 -2.39 0.47 3.28
C VAL A 82 -2.12 -0.01 1.86
N SER A 83 -0.84 -0.03 1.50
CA SER A 83 -0.39 -0.68 0.28
C SER A 83 1.05 -1.15 0.38
N ASN A 84 1.33 -2.27 -0.26
CA ASN A 84 2.67 -2.70 -0.64
C ASN A 84 2.79 -2.55 -2.17
N PRO A 85 2.99 -1.33 -2.69
CA PRO A 85 3.02 -1.09 -4.12
C PRO A 85 4.28 -1.68 -4.74
N PRO A 86 4.31 -1.94 -6.05
CA PRO A 86 5.55 -2.12 -6.78
C PRO A 86 6.47 -0.90 -6.57
N TYR A 87 7.72 -1.11 -6.15
CA TYR A 87 8.62 -0.03 -5.74
C TYR A 87 10.04 -0.14 -6.32
N LEU A 88 10.36 -1.18 -7.08
CA LEU A 88 11.66 -1.28 -7.73
C LEU A 88 11.72 -0.39 -8.97
N PRO A 89 12.87 0.27 -9.25
CA PRO A 89 13.09 0.94 -10.53
C PRO A 89 12.97 -0.02 -11.71
N ASP A 90 12.47 0.46 -12.84
CA ASP A 90 12.32 -0.34 -14.06
C ASP A 90 13.68 -0.93 -14.50
N ASP A 91 13.68 -2.19 -14.92
CA ASP A 91 14.82 -2.90 -15.50
C ASP A 91 14.48 -3.29 -16.95
N LYS A 92 15.44 -3.91 -17.65
CA LYS A 92 15.34 -4.38 -19.04
C LYS A 92 14.12 -5.26 -19.28
N VAL A 93 13.72 -6.06 -18.31
CA VAL A 93 12.50 -6.88 -18.31
C VAL A 93 11.58 -6.35 -17.22
N ARG A 94 10.53 -5.66 -17.62
CA ARG A 94 9.57 -5.07 -16.68
C ARG A 94 8.61 -6.14 -16.14
N ASP A 95 8.60 -6.31 -14.82
CA ASP A 95 7.57 -7.04 -14.09
C ASP A 95 6.69 -6.03 -13.33
N PRO A 96 5.43 -5.84 -13.73
CA PRO A 96 4.55 -4.84 -13.10
C PRO A 96 4.18 -5.19 -11.66
N THR A 97 4.49 -6.39 -11.17
CA THR A 97 4.24 -6.78 -9.78
C THR A 97 5.32 -6.30 -8.81
N VAL A 98 6.48 -5.87 -9.32
CA VAL A 98 7.63 -5.41 -8.52
C VAL A 98 8.20 -4.07 -8.98
N HIS A 99 8.08 -3.72 -10.27
CA HIS A 99 8.62 -2.48 -10.82
C HIS A 99 7.59 -1.35 -10.73
N GLY A 100 7.94 -0.32 -9.97
CA GLY A 100 7.11 0.84 -9.66
C GLY A 100 7.24 2.02 -10.61
N GLY A 101 7.96 1.84 -11.73
CA GLY A 101 8.25 2.87 -12.72
C GLY A 101 9.74 3.19 -12.85
N PRO A 102 10.12 4.14 -13.72
CA PRO A 102 11.52 4.48 -14.05
C PRO A 102 12.44 4.67 -12.85
N VAL A 103 11.96 5.30 -11.78
CA VAL A 103 12.73 5.51 -10.54
C VAL A 103 12.14 4.80 -9.32
N GLY A 104 11.11 3.96 -9.52
CA GLY A 104 10.53 3.07 -8.51
C GLY A 104 9.52 3.71 -7.56
N ILE A 105 9.15 4.97 -7.75
CA ILE A 105 8.18 5.66 -6.87
C ILE A 105 6.88 6.03 -7.57
N GLU A 106 6.80 5.90 -8.87
CA GLU A 106 5.68 6.38 -9.68
C GLU A 106 4.39 5.67 -9.29
N THR A 107 4.44 4.35 -9.13
CA THR A 107 3.27 3.59 -8.68
C THR A 107 2.87 3.96 -7.25
N THR A 108 3.84 4.17 -6.36
CA THR A 108 3.57 4.62 -4.98
C THR A 108 2.85 5.97 -4.98
N ILE A 109 3.35 6.94 -5.74
CA ILE A 109 2.73 8.27 -5.86
C ILE A 109 1.31 8.15 -6.44
N HIS A 110 1.14 7.37 -7.51
CA HIS A 110 -0.16 7.15 -8.13
C HIS A 110 -1.18 6.58 -7.11
N PHE A 111 -0.77 5.60 -6.30
CA PHE A 111 -1.64 5.01 -5.28
C PHE A 111 -2.01 6.02 -4.20
N ILE A 112 -1.05 6.84 -3.74
CA ILE A 112 -1.31 7.90 -2.76
C ILE A 112 -2.30 8.92 -3.33
N GLU A 113 -2.05 9.44 -4.55
CA GLU A 113 -2.93 10.42 -5.19
C GLU A 113 -4.36 9.92 -5.37
N SER A 114 -4.49 8.67 -5.80
CA SER A 114 -5.80 8.02 -5.96
C SER A 114 -6.54 7.85 -4.64
N ALA A 115 -5.81 7.63 -3.53
CA ALA A 115 -6.36 7.35 -2.21
C ALA A 115 -6.69 8.61 -1.38
N LEU A 116 -5.99 9.72 -1.61
CA LEU A 116 -6.15 10.97 -0.83
C LEU A 116 -7.61 11.42 -0.69
N PRO A 117 -8.47 11.42 -1.75
CA PRO A 117 -9.86 11.83 -1.62
C PRO A 117 -10.69 10.96 -0.69
N SER A 118 -10.23 9.73 -0.43
CA SER A 118 -10.92 8.72 0.40
C SER A 118 -10.37 8.63 1.81
N LEU A 119 -9.36 9.43 2.17
CA LEU A 119 -8.80 9.45 3.51
C LEU A 119 -9.71 10.25 4.46
N SER A 120 -9.98 9.70 5.64
CA SER A 120 -10.70 10.40 6.70
C SER A 120 -9.88 11.56 7.26
N PRO A 121 -10.50 12.62 7.80
CA PRO A 121 -9.79 13.59 8.61
C PRO A 121 -9.08 12.90 9.78
N GLY A 122 -7.75 13.07 9.86
CA GLY A 122 -6.90 12.37 10.83
C GLY A 122 -6.59 10.91 10.48
N GLY A 123 -7.07 10.41 9.35
CA GLY A 123 -6.71 9.10 8.81
C GLY A 123 -5.23 9.01 8.43
N LYS A 124 -4.76 7.79 8.24
CA LYS A 124 -3.36 7.48 7.96
C LYS A 124 -3.23 6.63 6.71
N MET A 125 -2.11 6.79 5.99
CA MET A 125 -1.71 5.89 4.92
C MET A 125 -0.39 5.22 5.28
N LEU A 126 -0.29 3.90 5.07
CA LEU A 126 0.96 3.14 5.23
C LEU A 126 1.39 2.56 3.90
N PHE A 127 2.62 2.86 3.50
CA PHE A 127 3.21 2.33 2.28
C PHE A 127 4.59 1.73 2.56
N VAL A 128 4.92 0.65 1.85
CA VAL A 128 6.29 0.15 1.79
C VAL A 128 7.05 0.93 0.73
N VAL A 129 8.27 1.30 1.06
CA VAL A 129 9.24 1.90 0.14
C VAL A 129 10.59 1.22 0.32
N SER A 130 11.39 1.17 -0.76
CA SER A 130 12.73 0.62 -0.75
C SER A 130 13.79 1.70 -0.90
N SER A 131 14.97 1.49 -0.32
CA SER A 131 16.16 2.34 -0.55
C SER A 131 16.70 2.24 -1.99
N LEU A 132 16.21 1.32 -2.80
CA LEU A 132 16.54 1.21 -4.23
C LEU A 132 15.73 2.20 -5.09
N ALA A 133 14.58 2.67 -4.59
CA ALA A 133 13.77 3.70 -5.25
C ALA A 133 14.30 5.11 -4.94
N ASP A 134 13.97 6.09 -5.78
CA ASP A 134 14.34 7.50 -5.55
C ASP A 134 13.49 8.12 -4.43
N SER A 135 13.94 7.92 -3.19
CA SER A 135 13.27 8.47 -2.01
C SER A 135 13.25 10.00 -2.00
N SER A 136 14.22 10.67 -2.65
CA SER A 136 14.29 12.13 -2.69
C SER A 136 13.15 12.74 -3.50
N ALA A 137 12.79 12.10 -4.61
CA ALA A 137 11.66 12.50 -5.44
C ALA A 137 10.32 12.30 -4.70
N LEU A 138 10.18 11.21 -3.95
CA LEU A 138 9.01 10.98 -3.09
C LEU A 138 8.92 12.05 -1.98
N ASP A 139 10.03 12.36 -1.31
CA ASP A 139 10.07 13.36 -0.24
C ASP A 139 9.70 14.76 -0.75
N LYS A 140 10.20 15.14 -1.93
CA LYS A 140 9.82 16.39 -2.58
C LYS A 140 8.32 16.45 -2.88
N TRP A 141 7.78 15.36 -3.46
CA TRP A 141 6.35 15.26 -3.79
C TRP A 141 5.47 15.40 -2.54
N ILE A 142 5.85 14.77 -1.41
CA ILE A 142 5.15 14.84 -0.11
C ILE A 142 5.20 16.27 0.45
N ALA A 143 6.39 16.91 0.41
CA ALA A 143 6.58 18.27 0.92
C ALA A 143 5.76 19.31 0.15
N GLU A 144 5.67 19.20 -1.19
CA GLU A 144 4.86 20.08 -2.04
C GLU A 144 3.37 20.03 -1.67
N ARG A 145 2.89 18.91 -1.14
CA ARG A 145 1.50 18.70 -0.71
C ARG A 145 1.27 18.95 0.78
N LYS A 146 2.31 19.39 1.49
CA LYS A 146 2.28 19.67 2.94
C LYS A 146 1.82 18.47 3.78
N MET A 147 2.06 17.27 3.30
CA MET A 147 1.79 16.05 4.05
C MET A 147 2.92 15.78 5.06
N VAL A 148 2.58 15.11 6.14
CA VAL A 148 3.55 14.67 7.15
C VAL A 148 3.97 13.25 6.84
N LYS A 149 5.28 13.03 6.69
CA LYS A 149 5.89 11.70 6.52
C LYS A 149 6.56 11.26 7.81
N LYS A 150 6.28 10.04 8.24
CA LYS A 150 6.94 9.39 9.38
C LYS A 150 7.39 7.99 8.96
N VAL A 151 8.64 7.62 9.23
CA VAL A 151 9.08 6.23 9.12
C VAL A 151 8.60 5.49 10.37
N VAL A 152 7.75 4.49 10.18
CA VAL A 152 7.18 3.68 11.27
C VAL A 152 8.12 2.55 11.65
N LYS A 153 8.68 1.89 10.66
CA LYS A 153 9.59 0.75 10.85
C LYS A 153 10.50 0.58 9.63
N GLU A 154 11.70 0.06 9.89
CA GLU A 154 12.66 -0.30 8.85
C GLU A 154 13.14 -1.73 9.04
N LYS A 155 13.48 -2.38 7.93
CA LYS A 155 14.15 -3.68 7.88
C LYS A 155 15.29 -3.63 6.88
N ARG A 156 16.51 -3.84 7.37
CA ARG A 156 17.69 -3.93 6.51
C ARG A 156 17.80 -5.34 5.94
N LEU A 157 17.83 -5.42 4.63
CA LEU A 157 18.13 -6.63 3.87
C LEU A 157 19.55 -6.55 3.30
N PHE A 158 19.99 -7.59 2.59
CA PHE A 158 21.36 -7.64 2.06
C PHE A 158 21.63 -6.54 1.03
N TYR A 159 20.69 -6.26 0.12
CA TYR A 159 20.84 -5.30 -0.96
C TYR A 159 20.02 -4.02 -0.81
N GLU A 160 19.09 -3.97 0.13
CA GLU A 160 18.17 -2.85 0.31
C GLU A 160 17.76 -2.65 1.77
N THR A 161 17.21 -1.50 2.06
CA THR A 161 16.47 -1.24 3.29
C THR A 161 15.01 -1.00 2.92
N LEU A 162 14.11 -1.81 3.47
CA LEU A 162 12.68 -1.61 3.38
C LEU A 162 12.22 -0.70 4.51
N SER A 163 11.38 0.27 4.20
CA SER A 163 10.78 1.18 5.18
C SER A 163 9.27 1.19 5.02
N VAL A 164 8.55 1.09 6.13
CA VAL A 164 7.12 1.42 6.19
C VAL A 164 6.99 2.87 6.55
N VAL A 165 6.38 3.64 5.65
CA VAL A 165 6.12 5.08 5.82
C VAL A 165 4.66 5.32 6.13
N GLU A 166 4.39 6.13 7.15
CA GLU A 166 3.08 6.70 7.46
C GLU A 166 2.99 8.09 6.84
N LEU A 167 1.90 8.36 6.15
CA LEU A 167 1.52 9.68 5.66
C LEU A 167 0.22 10.14 6.32
N SER A 168 0.16 11.45 6.65
CA SER A 168 -1.01 12.09 7.22
C SER A 168 -1.14 13.55 6.79
#